data_a130b9c46486895748017097e445248d
#
_entry.id   a130b9c46486895748017097e445248d
#
_cell.length_a   1.000
_cell.length_b   1.000
_cell.length_c   1.000
_cell.angle_alpha   90.00
_cell.angle_beta   90.00
_cell.angle_gamma   90.00
#
_symmetry.space_group_name_H-M   'P 1'
#
loop_
_entity.id
_entity.type
_entity.pdbx_description
1 polymer ?
#
loop_
_entity_poly.entity_id
_entity_poly.type
_entity_poly.pdbx_seq_one_letter_code
_entity_poly.pdbx_strand_id
1 'polypeptide(L)'
;MADEQWVIWNGSLGVLDMVTIGHIEESAAGRSARLADPYGIVGPFSLDELEAQGRIAFGECLVMSRRKWQEDQVDLRRAAQEKRRAYLLRMELRADDREHREILELPLDGTLELSQVNDAFRRLAKTAHPDAGGSNEAYRLISEARDALLEFLEPASA
;
A
#
# COMPACT_ATOMS: atom_id res chain seq x y z
N MET A 1 25.65 -19.90 -19.21
CA MET A 1 24.57 -20.71 -19.73
C MET A 1 23.34 -19.82 -19.93
N ALA A 2 23.20 -19.44 -21.20
CA ALA A 2 22.18 -18.45 -21.59
C ALA A 2 20.72 -18.96 -21.49
N ASP A 3 20.52 -20.25 -21.30
CA ASP A 3 19.19 -20.88 -21.30
C ASP A 3 18.65 -21.22 -19.91
N GLU A 4 19.31 -20.79 -18.87
CA GLU A 4 18.78 -20.99 -17.51
C GLU A 4 17.57 -20.12 -17.27
N GLN A 5 16.44 -20.75 -17.00
CA GLN A 5 15.20 -20.05 -16.71
C GLN A 5 15.09 -19.72 -15.24
N TRP A 6 14.75 -18.47 -14.97
CA TRP A 6 14.51 -17.93 -13.65
C TRP A 6 13.02 -17.62 -13.49
N VAL A 7 12.58 -17.46 -12.26
CA VAL A 7 11.22 -17.04 -11.95
C VAL A 7 11.23 -15.54 -11.60
N ILE A 8 10.37 -14.77 -12.24
CA ILE A 8 10.08 -13.39 -11.82
C ILE A 8 8.76 -13.36 -11.04
N TRP A 9 8.78 -12.71 -9.90
CA TRP A 9 7.61 -12.49 -9.04
C TRP A 9 7.47 -11.02 -8.70
N ASN A 10 6.27 -10.47 -8.89
CA ASN A 10 5.89 -9.17 -8.38
C ASN A 10 4.52 -9.28 -7.72
N GLY A 11 4.49 -9.31 -6.38
CA GLY A 11 3.26 -9.50 -5.61
C GLY A 11 2.28 -8.32 -5.72
N SER A 12 2.81 -7.10 -5.93
CA SER A 12 1.97 -5.90 -6.07
C SER A 12 1.20 -5.89 -7.40
N LEU A 13 1.83 -6.35 -8.48
CA LEU A 13 1.23 -6.42 -9.81
C LEU A 13 0.59 -7.78 -10.11
N GLY A 14 0.82 -8.78 -9.26
CA GLY A 14 0.37 -10.14 -9.50
C GLY A 14 1.10 -10.85 -10.66
N VAL A 15 2.34 -10.45 -10.95
CA VAL A 15 3.15 -11.02 -12.02
C VAL A 15 3.90 -12.25 -11.53
N LEU A 16 3.74 -13.35 -12.24
CA LEU A 16 4.52 -14.57 -12.07
C LEU A 16 4.82 -15.13 -13.46
N ASP A 17 6.09 -15.20 -13.83
CA ASP A 17 6.50 -15.68 -15.15
C ASP A 17 7.88 -16.32 -15.10
N MET A 18 8.22 -16.99 -16.18
CA MET A 18 9.55 -17.53 -16.42
C MET A 18 10.36 -16.56 -17.28
N VAL A 19 11.58 -16.28 -16.88
CA VAL A 19 12.44 -15.30 -17.53
C VAL A 19 13.85 -15.86 -17.74
N THR A 20 14.56 -15.27 -18.69
CA THR A 20 15.96 -15.56 -18.95
C THR A 20 16.80 -14.31 -18.77
N ILE A 21 18.10 -14.48 -18.61
CA ILE A 21 19.05 -13.37 -18.56
C ILE A 21 19.26 -12.84 -19.98
N GLY A 22 19.04 -11.53 -20.15
CA GLY A 22 19.17 -10.89 -21.47
C GLY A 22 20.55 -10.34 -21.74
N HIS A 23 21.04 -9.44 -20.91
CA HIS A 23 22.30 -8.75 -21.09
C HIS A 23 23.17 -8.87 -19.84
N ILE A 24 24.42 -9.21 -20.03
CA ILE A 24 25.40 -9.35 -18.94
C ILE A 24 26.55 -8.39 -19.20
N GLU A 25 26.90 -7.62 -18.17
CA GLU A 25 28.08 -6.75 -18.18
C GLU A 25 29.08 -7.21 -17.12
N GLU A 26 30.33 -7.28 -17.49
CA GLU A 26 31.42 -7.61 -16.58
C GLU A 26 32.19 -6.36 -16.17
N SER A 27 32.44 -6.22 -14.88
CA SER A 27 33.22 -5.12 -14.34
C SER A 27 34.15 -5.58 -13.23
N ALA A 28 35.00 -4.70 -12.74
CA ALA A 28 35.87 -4.99 -11.60
C ALA A 28 35.08 -5.35 -10.32
N ALA A 29 33.82 -4.91 -10.22
CA ALA A 29 32.93 -5.18 -9.09
C ALA A 29 32.18 -6.51 -9.23
N GLY A 30 32.29 -7.22 -10.37
CA GLY A 30 31.56 -8.46 -10.63
C GLY A 30 30.69 -8.38 -11.88
N ARG A 31 29.82 -9.36 -12.05
CA ARG A 31 28.89 -9.43 -13.19
C ARG A 31 27.54 -8.82 -12.80
N SER A 32 27.06 -7.91 -13.63
CA SER A 32 25.70 -7.39 -13.54
C SER A 32 24.89 -7.84 -14.74
N ALA A 33 23.58 -7.94 -14.59
CA ALA A 33 22.71 -8.44 -15.63
C ALA A 33 21.37 -7.71 -15.67
N ARG A 34 20.70 -7.79 -16.82
CA ARG A 34 19.29 -7.44 -17.01
C ARG A 34 18.53 -8.64 -17.51
N LEU A 35 17.24 -8.70 -17.24
CA LEU A 35 16.40 -9.75 -17.80
C LEU A 35 16.19 -9.55 -19.31
N ALA A 36 15.92 -10.63 -20.00
CA ALA A 36 15.51 -10.59 -21.40
C ALA A 36 14.10 -10.01 -21.55
N ASP A 37 13.79 -9.49 -22.75
CA ASP A 37 12.45 -9.00 -23.05
C ASP A 37 11.37 -10.07 -22.80
N PRO A 38 10.19 -9.69 -22.32
CA PRO A 38 9.68 -8.32 -22.11
C PRO A 38 10.09 -7.67 -20.79
N TYR A 39 10.94 -8.28 -20.00
CA TYR A 39 11.33 -7.82 -18.66
C TYR A 39 12.68 -7.07 -18.63
N GLY A 40 13.12 -6.52 -19.75
CA GLY A 40 14.41 -5.83 -19.88
C GLY A 40 14.60 -4.59 -19.00
N ILE A 41 13.52 -4.06 -18.43
CA ILE A 41 13.57 -2.98 -17.44
C ILE A 41 14.05 -3.44 -16.06
N VAL A 42 14.01 -4.74 -15.80
CA VAL A 42 14.49 -5.32 -14.54
C VAL A 42 16.01 -5.48 -14.62
N GLY A 43 16.69 -4.62 -13.90
CA GLY A 43 18.15 -4.56 -13.86
C GLY A 43 18.68 -3.13 -14.04
N PRO A 44 20.00 -2.93 -13.91
CA PRO A 44 20.99 -3.97 -13.63
C PRO A 44 20.94 -4.49 -12.18
N PHE A 45 21.15 -5.77 -12.02
CA PHE A 45 21.30 -6.44 -10.72
C PHE A 45 22.56 -7.31 -10.72
N SER A 46 23.04 -7.70 -9.53
CA SER A 46 24.21 -8.57 -9.43
C SER A 46 23.87 -10.02 -9.82
N LEU A 47 24.41 -10.47 -10.95
CA LEU A 47 24.26 -11.85 -11.39
C LEU A 47 24.96 -12.82 -10.44
N ASP A 48 26.13 -12.44 -9.92
CA ASP A 48 26.87 -13.26 -8.97
C ASP A 48 26.08 -13.50 -7.67
N GLU A 49 25.40 -12.48 -7.19
CA GLU A 49 24.52 -12.58 -6.02
C GLU A 49 23.30 -13.47 -6.30
N LEU A 50 22.68 -13.31 -7.47
CA LEU A 50 21.56 -14.14 -7.88
C LEU A 50 21.94 -15.61 -7.94
N GLU A 51 23.07 -15.93 -8.55
CA GLU A 51 23.56 -17.32 -8.67
C GLU A 51 23.96 -17.91 -7.30
N ALA A 52 24.57 -17.08 -6.43
CA ALA A 52 24.99 -17.52 -5.11
C ALA A 52 23.83 -17.77 -4.16
N GLN A 53 22.83 -16.89 -4.14
CA GLN A 53 21.71 -16.94 -3.20
C GLN A 53 20.44 -17.58 -3.80
N GLY A 54 20.37 -17.69 -5.11
CA GLY A 54 19.18 -18.18 -5.82
C GLY A 54 18.00 -17.19 -5.80
N ARG A 55 18.21 -15.97 -5.33
CA ARG A 55 17.20 -14.94 -5.20
C ARG A 55 17.83 -13.55 -5.17
N ILE A 56 17.24 -12.60 -5.90
CA ILE A 56 17.60 -11.19 -5.82
C ILE A 56 16.36 -10.31 -5.94
N ALA A 57 16.37 -9.17 -5.26
CA ALA A 57 15.30 -8.19 -5.33
C ALA A 57 15.71 -7.01 -6.23
N PHE A 58 14.79 -6.57 -7.07
CA PHE A 58 14.92 -5.35 -7.85
C PHE A 58 13.61 -4.57 -7.75
N GLY A 59 13.60 -3.52 -6.94
CA GLY A 59 12.37 -2.82 -6.60
C GLY A 59 11.33 -3.77 -5.99
N GLU A 60 10.14 -3.80 -6.55
CA GLU A 60 9.06 -4.69 -6.12
C GLU A 60 9.14 -6.09 -6.75
N CYS A 61 10.11 -6.31 -7.63
CA CYS A 61 10.30 -7.58 -8.31
C CYS A 61 11.31 -8.47 -7.58
N LEU A 62 11.04 -9.77 -7.58
CA LEU A 62 11.99 -10.79 -7.16
C LEU A 62 12.35 -11.66 -8.36
N VAL A 63 13.64 -11.90 -8.54
CA VAL A 63 14.14 -12.89 -9.51
C VAL A 63 14.71 -14.04 -8.72
N MET A 64 14.25 -15.25 -9.00
CA MET A 64 14.53 -16.42 -8.16
C MET A 64 14.81 -17.65 -9.02
N SER A 65 15.61 -18.57 -8.49
CA SER A 65 15.68 -19.90 -9.06
C SER A 65 14.34 -20.63 -8.87
N ARG A 66 14.07 -21.62 -9.71
CA ARG A 66 12.84 -22.45 -9.56
C ARG A 66 12.75 -23.09 -8.19
N ARG A 67 13.88 -23.59 -7.70
CA ARG A 67 13.98 -24.20 -6.38
C ARG A 67 13.61 -23.21 -5.26
N LYS A 68 14.18 -22.02 -5.32
CA LYS A 68 13.92 -20.97 -4.33
C LYS A 68 12.46 -20.52 -4.37
N TRP A 69 11.89 -20.42 -5.57
CA TRP A 69 10.46 -20.13 -5.72
C TRP A 69 9.59 -21.22 -5.08
N GLN A 70 9.89 -22.50 -5.30
CA GLN A 70 9.16 -23.58 -4.68
C GLN A 70 9.19 -23.54 -3.14
N GLU A 71 10.33 -23.14 -2.59
CA GLU A 71 10.50 -22.98 -1.15
C GLU A 71 9.73 -21.79 -0.58
N ASP A 72 9.77 -20.65 -1.25
CA ASP A 72 9.31 -19.36 -0.72
C ASP A 72 7.90 -18.94 -1.19
N GLN A 73 7.32 -19.58 -2.20
CA GLN A 73 6.08 -19.12 -2.85
C GLN A 73 4.89 -18.95 -1.89
N VAL A 74 4.74 -19.84 -0.92
CA VAL A 74 3.62 -19.79 0.03
C VAL A 74 3.70 -18.52 0.88
N ASP A 75 4.88 -18.22 1.41
CA ASP A 75 5.10 -17.02 2.22
C ASP A 75 5.00 -15.75 1.40
N LEU A 76 5.53 -15.76 0.17
CA LEU A 76 5.45 -14.60 -0.74
C LEU A 76 4.01 -14.29 -1.14
N ARG A 77 3.21 -15.31 -1.44
CA ARG A 77 1.78 -15.13 -1.77
C ARG A 77 0.99 -14.62 -0.57
N ARG A 78 1.29 -15.14 0.61
CA ARG A 78 0.66 -14.68 1.86
C ARG A 78 0.99 -13.22 2.14
N ALA A 79 2.26 -12.83 2.02
CA ALA A 79 2.70 -11.45 2.20
C ALA A 79 2.03 -10.50 1.20
N ALA A 80 1.87 -10.91 -0.06
CA ALA A 80 1.18 -10.14 -1.07
C ALA A 80 -0.31 -9.95 -0.75
N GLN A 81 -0.97 -10.99 -0.25
CA GLN A 81 -2.38 -10.90 0.20
C GLN A 81 -2.55 -9.97 1.39
N GLU A 82 -1.65 -10.04 2.37
CA GLU A 82 -1.67 -9.17 3.54
C GLU A 82 -1.46 -7.70 3.16
N LYS A 83 -0.52 -7.40 2.26
CA LYS A 83 -0.31 -6.06 1.72
C LYS A 83 -1.55 -5.52 1.01
N ARG A 84 -2.17 -6.36 0.18
CA ARG A 84 -3.40 -5.98 -0.55
C ARG A 84 -4.54 -5.70 0.42
N ARG A 85 -4.73 -6.55 1.41
CA ARG A 85 -5.75 -6.37 2.44
C ARG A 85 -5.54 -5.08 3.23
N ALA A 86 -4.30 -4.82 3.67
CA ALA A 86 -3.94 -3.58 4.36
C ALA A 86 -4.16 -2.34 3.50
N TYR A 87 -3.84 -2.41 2.20
CA TYR A 87 -4.08 -1.33 1.26
C TYR A 87 -5.57 -1.04 1.08
N LEU A 88 -6.39 -2.07 0.88
CA LEU A 88 -7.84 -1.92 0.74
C LEU A 88 -8.48 -1.34 1.99
N LEU A 89 -8.08 -1.82 3.17
CA LEU A 89 -8.56 -1.29 4.46
C LEU A 89 -8.19 0.19 4.59
N ARG A 90 -6.98 0.57 4.21
CA ARG A 90 -6.54 1.97 4.25
C ARG A 90 -7.35 2.85 3.29
N MET A 91 -7.70 2.32 2.11
CA MET A 91 -8.54 3.04 1.14
C MET A 91 -9.96 3.23 1.66
N GLU A 92 -10.54 2.22 2.29
CA GLU A 92 -11.86 2.32 2.94
C GLU A 92 -11.85 3.36 4.05
N LEU A 93 -10.85 3.31 4.95
CA LEU A 93 -10.71 4.29 6.03
C LEU A 93 -10.55 5.72 5.51
N ARG A 94 -9.84 5.92 4.40
CA ARG A 94 -9.72 7.24 3.77
C ARG A 94 -11.04 7.72 3.17
N ALA A 95 -11.81 6.84 2.59
CA ALA A 95 -13.12 7.18 2.03
C ALA A 95 -14.07 7.61 3.15
N ASP A 96 -14.13 6.86 4.25
CA ASP A 96 -14.92 7.20 5.43
C ASP A 96 -14.45 8.52 6.07
N ASP A 97 -13.15 8.73 6.18
CA ASP A 97 -12.56 9.96 6.70
C ASP A 97 -12.99 11.17 5.87
N ARG A 98 -12.96 11.07 4.55
CA ARG A 98 -13.39 12.17 3.68
C ARG A 98 -14.88 12.47 3.82
N GLU A 99 -15.73 11.46 3.91
CA GLU A 99 -17.16 11.62 4.12
C GLU A 99 -17.45 12.36 5.44
N HIS A 100 -16.79 11.96 6.51
CA HIS A 100 -16.95 12.61 7.82
C HIS A 100 -16.43 14.05 7.82
N ARG A 101 -15.32 14.32 7.12
CA ARG A 101 -14.82 15.68 6.94
C ARG A 101 -15.81 16.56 6.16
N GLU A 102 -16.42 16.00 5.13
CA GLU A 102 -17.42 16.69 4.32
C GLU A 102 -18.66 17.05 5.14
N ILE A 103 -19.16 16.11 5.95
CA ILE A 103 -20.30 16.33 6.87
C ILE A 103 -20.03 17.48 7.84
N LEU A 104 -18.81 17.58 8.36
CA LEU A 104 -18.40 18.65 9.28
C LEU A 104 -17.88 19.91 8.58
N GLU A 105 -17.94 19.98 7.26
CA GLU A 105 -17.42 21.10 6.46
C GLU A 105 -15.93 21.39 6.72
N LEU A 106 -15.16 20.32 6.95
CA LEU A 106 -13.72 20.39 7.18
C LEU A 106 -12.95 20.20 5.88
N PRO A 107 -11.66 20.66 5.80
CA PRO A 107 -10.81 20.38 4.65
C PRO A 107 -10.71 18.88 4.40
N LEU A 108 -10.91 18.46 3.13
CA LEU A 108 -10.92 17.05 2.74
C LEU A 108 -9.53 16.41 2.76
N ASP A 109 -8.50 17.22 2.64
CA ASP A 109 -7.10 16.78 2.63
C ASP A 109 -6.30 17.49 3.73
N GLY A 110 -5.17 16.92 4.08
CA GLY A 110 -4.27 17.47 5.08
C GLY A 110 -4.52 16.94 6.49
N THR A 111 -3.66 17.37 7.40
CA THR A 111 -3.72 16.97 8.81
C THR A 111 -4.85 17.68 9.52
N LEU A 112 -5.65 16.94 10.29
CA LEU A 112 -6.69 17.47 11.17
C LEU A 112 -6.23 17.45 12.61
N GLU A 113 -6.61 18.51 13.36
CA GLU A 113 -6.41 18.59 14.79
C GLU A 113 -7.75 18.40 15.54
N LEU A 114 -7.66 17.88 16.75
CA LEU A 114 -8.83 17.70 17.64
C LEU A 114 -9.65 18.98 17.79
N SER A 115 -8.99 20.13 17.94
CA SER A 115 -9.64 21.43 18.07
C SER A 115 -10.48 21.79 16.85
N GLN A 116 -9.99 21.49 15.64
CA GLN A 116 -10.71 21.74 14.38
C GLN A 116 -12.02 20.95 14.31
N VAL A 117 -11.98 19.68 14.69
CA VAL A 117 -13.16 18.79 14.70
C VAL A 117 -14.19 19.28 15.70
N ASN A 118 -13.77 19.58 16.92
CA ASN A 118 -14.65 20.06 17.97
C ASN A 118 -15.28 21.43 17.66
N ASP A 119 -14.50 22.35 17.10
CA ASP A 119 -14.99 23.67 16.71
C ASP A 119 -15.99 23.60 15.56
N ALA A 120 -15.73 22.75 14.55
CA ALA A 120 -16.64 22.51 13.46
C ALA A 120 -17.97 21.92 13.97
N PHE A 121 -17.90 20.92 14.86
CA PHE A 121 -19.08 20.32 15.46
C PHE A 121 -19.90 21.36 16.24
N ARG A 122 -19.26 22.16 17.09
CA ARG A 122 -19.95 23.21 17.87
C ARG A 122 -20.65 24.23 16.98
N ARG A 123 -19.98 24.62 15.90
CA ARG A 123 -20.56 25.56 14.93
C ARG A 123 -21.80 24.99 14.27
N LEU A 124 -21.72 23.75 13.76
CA LEU A 124 -22.83 23.09 13.06
C LEU A 124 -23.94 22.66 14.01
N ALA A 125 -23.62 22.28 15.25
CA ALA A 125 -24.60 21.87 16.25
C ALA A 125 -25.58 23.01 16.61
N LYS A 126 -25.14 24.25 16.55
CA LYS A 126 -25.99 25.41 16.83
C LYS A 126 -27.19 25.52 15.89
N THR A 127 -27.00 25.12 14.62
CA THR A 127 -28.06 25.17 13.60
C THR A 127 -28.73 23.81 13.38
N ALA A 128 -28.05 22.71 13.63
CA ALA A 128 -28.56 21.36 13.46
C ALA A 128 -29.44 20.87 14.62
N HIS A 129 -29.30 21.46 15.79
CA HIS A 129 -30.07 21.05 16.97
C HIS A 129 -31.59 21.32 16.77
N PRO A 130 -32.48 20.38 17.16
CA PRO A 130 -33.92 20.52 17.00
C PRO A 130 -34.49 21.83 17.62
N ASP A 131 -33.97 22.26 18.77
CA ASP A 131 -34.40 23.49 19.43
C ASP A 131 -34.05 24.76 18.65
N ALA A 132 -33.09 24.68 17.74
CA ALA A 132 -32.63 25.77 16.89
C ALA A 132 -33.22 25.74 15.47
N GLY A 133 -34.23 24.90 15.22
CA GLY A 133 -34.84 24.73 13.92
C GLY A 133 -34.19 23.66 13.03
N GLY A 134 -33.24 22.88 13.56
CA GLY A 134 -32.66 21.73 12.90
C GLY A 134 -33.51 20.46 13.02
N SER A 135 -32.90 19.32 12.79
CA SER A 135 -33.56 18.02 12.90
C SER A 135 -32.72 17.05 13.73
N ASN A 136 -33.37 16.05 14.33
CA ASN A 136 -32.67 14.97 15.04
C ASN A 136 -31.70 14.23 14.10
N GLU A 137 -32.09 14.05 12.84
CA GLU A 137 -31.25 13.38 11.86
C GLU A 137 -29.99 14.18 11.51
N ALA A 138 -30.13 15.48 11.27
CA ALA A 138 -28.98 16.36 11.01
C ALA A 138 -28.01 16.38 12.20
N TYR A 139 -28.53 16.49 13.42
CA TYR A 139 -27.71 16.48 14.61
C TYR A 139 -26.98 15.14 14.80
N ARG A 140 -27.67 14.03 14.53
CA ARG A 140 -27.09 12.69 14.59
C ARG A 140 -25.91 12.53 13.61
N LEU A 141 -26.09 12.99 12.37
CA LEU A 141 -25.06 12.90 11.33
C LEU A 141 -23.77 13.63 11.73
N ILE A 142 -23.88 14.86 12.23
CA ILE A 142 -22.69 15.60 12.66
C ILE A 142 -22.06 15.02 13.92
N SER A 143 -22.85 14.43 14.82
CA SER A 143 -22.35 13.77 16.02
C SER A 143 -21.58 12.49 15.67
N GLU A 144 -22.11 11.67 14.78
CA GLU A 144 -21.45 10.46 14.30
C GLU A 144 -20.15 10.79 13.55
N ALA A 145 -20.15 11.81 12.69
CA ALA A 145 -18.96 12.26 11.98
C ALA A 145 -17.88 12.76 12.94
N ARG A 146 -18.26 13.56 13.95
CA ARG A 146 -17.32 13.99 15.00
C ARG A 146 -16.70 12.80 15.72
N ASP A 147 -17.53 11.88 16.21
CA ASP A 147 -17.07 10.74 16.99
C ASP A 147 -16.12 9.85 16.18
N ALA A 148 -16.43 9.60 14.91
CA ALA A 148 -15.58 8.84 14.00
C ALA A 148 -14.23 9.52 13.77
N LEU A 149 -14.19 10.83 13.53
CA LEU A 149 -12.95 11.57 13.34
C LEU A 149 -12.12 11.67 14.62
N LEU A 150 -12.76 11.82 15.78
CA LEU A 150 -12.06 11.83 17.06
C LEU A 150 -11.44 10.47 17.39
N GLU A 151 -12.12 9.38 17.09
CA GLU A 151 -11.60 8.02 17.25
C GLU A 151 -10.38 7.81 16.35
N PHE A 152 -10.39 8.35 15.15
CA PHE A 152 -9.28 8.28 14.22
C PHE A 152 -8.06 9.10 14.68
N LEU A 153 -8.29 10.29 15.30
CA LEU A 153 -7.23 11.18 15.78
C LEU A 153 -6.66 10.78 17.13
N GLU A 154 -7.45 10.09 17.96
CA GLU A 154 -7.01 9.50 19.21
C GLU A 154 -6.87 7.99 19.03
N PRO A 155 -5.74 7.49 18.48
CA PRO A 155 -5.54 6.05 18.44
C PRO A 155 -5.56 5.54 19.87
N ALA A 156 -6.36 4.48 20.10
CA ALA A 156 -6.51 3.87 21.41
C ALA A 156 -5.13 3.67 22.03
N SER A 157 -4.84 4.42 23.09
CA SER A 157 -3.67 4.19 23.91
C SER A 157 -3.84 2.82 24.54
N ALA A 158 -3.08 1.88 24.02
CA ALA A 158 -3.02 0.54 24.57
C ALA A 158 -2.46 0.55 25.98
#